data_e1a134ee782dcf8f52b776ff6ad288b4
#
_entry.id   e1a134ee782dcf8f52b776ff6ad288b4
#
_cell.length_a   1.000
_cell.length_b   1.000
_cell.length_c   1.000
_cell.angle_alpha   90.00
_cell.angle_beta   90.00
_cell.angle_gamma   90.00
#
_symmetry.space_group_name_H-M   'P 1'
#
loop_
_entity.id
_entity.type
_entity.pdbx_description
1 polymer ?
#
loop_
_entity_poly.entity_id
_entity_poly.type
_entity_poly.pdbx_seq_one_letter_code
_entity_poly.pdbx_strand_id
1 'polypeptide(L)'
;MNKISAKHFALFIVGAIAISFATYPSLFISIGGRDTWISFIIAFLIFLVFSMYIIHVIDSKKPISINNLFTEGLSKTLGNILLFIFSIGLLLTAIESASVEANSMKTNFFEDTPIWYILIFFLLPSLFIIGKKFNTLVIFIIISISLLIFNGISLLLIIEKYKNIEFVLPVLGNGLNKFIIFSALLILGTLSSFSIVLPYIKFISKESKLKKHSFIIILFCGAISVYSVISI
;
A
#
# COMPACT_ATOMS: atom_id res chain seq x y z
N MET A 1 17.94 -15.08 -15.75
CA MET A 1 17.59 -13.96 -14.87
C MET A 1 16.08 -13.98 -14.65
N ASN A 2 15.64 -14.04 -13.40
CA ASN A 2 14.22 -14.04 -13.06
C ASN A 2 13.66 -12.62 -13.34
N LYS A 3 12.71 -12.52 -14.28
CA LYS A 3 12.10 -11.24 -14.64
C LYS A 3 10.63 -11.22 -14.21
N ILE A 4 10.20 -10.07 -13.72
CA ILE A 4 8.80 -9.78 -13.35
C ILE A 4 8.17 -9.03 -14.53
N SER A 5 6.97 -9.43 -14.96
CA SER A 5 6.22 -8.66 -15.96
C SER A 5 5.67 -7.36 -15.33
N ALA A 6 5.38 -6.37 -16.17
CA ALA A 6 4.77 -5.12 -15.69
C ALA A 6 3.43 -5.34 -14.97
N LYS A 7 2.67 -6.35 -15.38
CA LYS A 7 1.41 -6.70 -14.73
C LYS A 7 1.65 -7.20 -13.29
N HIS A 8 2.65 -8.06 -13.09
CA HIS A 8 3.00 -8.54 -11.76
C HIS A 8 3.54 -7.43 -10.86
N PHE A 9 4.37 -6.52 -11.42
CA PHE A 9 4.83 -5.35 -10.68
C PHE A 9 3.68 -4.42 -10.28
N ALA A 10 2.73 -4.19 -11.19
CA ALA A 10 1.54 -3.42 -10.91
C ALA A 10 0.67 -4.08 -9.81
N LEU A 11 0.55 -5.42 -9.79
CA LEU A 11 -0.08 -6.14 -8.68
C LEU A 11 0.65 -5.93 -7.34
N PHE A 12 1.98 -5.87 -7.34
CA PHE A 12 2.72 -5.56 -6.11
C PHE A 12 2.38 -4.17 -5.57
N ILE A 13 2.18 -3.19 -6.45
CA ILE A 13 1.69 -1.86 -6.06
C ILE A 13 0.32 -1.96 -5.39
N VAL A 14 -0.61 -2.75 -5.97
CA VAL A 14 -1.92 -2.99 -5.35
C VAL A 14 -1.78 -3.56 -3.95
N GLY A 15 -0.95 -4.59 -3.78
CA GLY A 15 -0.76 -5.22 -2.48
C GLY A 15 -0.22 -4.24 -1.43
N ALA A 16 0.78 -3.44 -1.79
CA ALA A 16 1.34 -2.44 -0.90
C ALA A 16 0.30 -1.38 -0.48
N ILE A 17 -0.50 -0.88 -1.42
CA ILE A 17 -1.55 0.12 -1.16
C ILE A 17 -2.70 -0.50 -0.35
N ALA A 18 -3.18 -1.68 -0.74
CA ALA A 18 -4.34 -2.32 -0.11
C ALA A 18 -4.10 -2.65 1.36
N ILE A 19 -2.90 -3.13 1.72
CA ILE A 19 -2.53 -3.38 3.13
C ILE A 19 -2.64 -2.08 3.94
N SER A 20 -2.12 -0.97 3.40
CA SER A 20 -2.18 0.33 4.09
C SER A 20 -3.60 0.81 4.36
N PHE A 21 -4.52 0.57 3.42
CA PHE A 21 -5.92 0.97 3.59
C PHE A 21 -6.72 0.03 4.48
N ALA A 22 -6.40 -1.24 4.51
CA ALA A 22 -7.05 -2.18 5.42
C ALA A 22 -6.75 -1.88 6.90
N THR A 23 -5.59 -1.24 7.16
CA THR A 23 -5.07 -1.06 8.51
C THR A 23 -5.67 0.15 9.26
N TYR A 24 -5.95 1.28 8.59
CA TYR A 24 -6.23 2.55 9.27
C TYR A 24 -7.52 3.31 8.89
N PRO A 25 -8.58 2.71 8.34
CA PRO A 25 -9.76 3.47 7.90
C PRO A 25 -10.41 4.24 9.05
N SER A 26 -10.54 3.60 10.22
CA SER A 26 -11.14 4.21 11.41
C SER A 26 -10.37 5.45 11.89
N LEU A 27 -9.04 5.43 11.82
CA LEU A 27 -8.20 6.57 12.18
C LEU A 27 -8.44 7.76 11.24
N PHE A 28 -8.51 7.52 9.93
CA PHE A 28 -8.76 8.58 8.96
C PHE A 28 -10.13 9.22 9.15
N ILE A 29 -11.16 8.40 9.39
CA ILE A 29 -12.52 8.85 9.61
C ILE A 29 -12.65 9.60 10.95
N SER A 30 -12.01 9.14 12.01
CA SER A 30 -12.04 9.82 13.31
C SER A 30 -11.46 11.23 13.26
N ILE A 31 -10.53 11.50 12.34
CA ILE A 31 -9.88 12.81 12.17
C ILE A 31 -10.60 13.65 11.12
N GLY A 32 -10.86 13.10 9.94
CA GLY A 32 -11.46 13.82 8.82
C GLY A 32 -12.98 13.93 8.92
N GLY A 33 -13.59 13.12 9.79
CA GLY A 33 -15.04 13.07 9.95
C GLY A 33 -15.74 12.64 8.66
N ARG A 34 -16.93 13.15 8.46
CA ARG A 34 -17.79 12.88 7.29
C ARG A 34 -17.13 13.21 5.95
N ASP A 35 -16.28 14.23 5.90
CA ASP A 35 -15.61 14.70 4.68
C ASP A 35 -14.28 13.96 4.39
N THR A 36 -13.98 12.87 5.09
CA THR A 36 -12.76 12.05 4.89
C THR A 36 -12.59 11.56 3.46
N TRP A 37 -13.66 11.29 2.74
CA TRP A 37 -13.59 10.91 1.33
C TRP A 37 -12.91 11.97 0.44
N ILE A 38 -13.05 13.27 0.77
CA ILE A 38 -12.34 14.36 0.10
C ILE A 38 -10.84 14.26 0.38
N SER A 39 -10.46 13.95 1.63
CA SER A 39 -9.07 13.71 2.01
C SER A 39 -8.45 12.57 1.21
N PHE A 40 -9.21 11.49 0.95
CA PHE A 40 -8.79 10.40 0.09
C PHE A 40 -8.57 10.85 -1.35
N ILE A 41 -9.47 11.63 -1.93
CA ILE A 41 -9.30 12.16 -3.30
C ILE A 41 -8.02 13.01 -3.38
N ILE A 42 -7.81 13.94 -2.45
CA ILE A 42 -6.64 14.80 -2.42
C ILE A 42 -5.36 13.96 -2.32
N ALA A 43 -5.31 13.04 -1.35
CA ALA A 43 -4.15 12.18 -1.13
C ALA A 43 -3.84 11.30 -2.35
N PHE A 44 -4.86 10.70 -2.96
CA PHE A 44 -4.69 9.86 -4.15
C PHE A 44 -4.24 10.65 -5.39
N LEU A 45 -4.73 11.85 -5.61
CA LEU A 45 -4.26 12.69 -6.72
C LEU A 45 -2.77 13.02 -6.56
N ILE A 46 -2.34 13.41 -5.36
CA ILE A 46 -0.93 13.68 -5.06
C ILE A 46 -0.10 12.40 -5.24
N PHE A 47 -0.56 11.28 -4.70
CA PHE A 47 0.10 9.99 -4.81
C PHE A 47 0.19 9.51 -6.27
N LEU A 48 -0.85 9.69 -7.06
CA LEU A 48 -0.86 9.32 -8.47
C LEU A 48 0.21 10.09 -9.26
N VAL A 49 0.30 11.40 -9.07
CA VAL A 49 1.34 12.22 -9.71
C VAL A 49 2.72 11.75 -9.30
N PHE A 50 2.96 11.56 -7.99
CA PHE A 50 4.23 11.13 -7.45
C PHE A 50 4.65 9.72 -7.93
N SER A 51 3.75 8.76 -7.84
CA SER A 51 4.02 7.38 -8.26
C SER A 51 4.25 7.28 -9.77
N MET A 52 3.49 8.02 -10.57
CA MET A 52 3.69 8.07 -12.02
C MET A 52 5.02 8.74 -12.41
N TYR A 53 5.47 9.73 -11.66
CA TYR A 53 6.80 10.31 -11.84
C TYR A 53 7.89 9.25 -11.58
N ILE A 54 7.81 8.53 -10.47
CA ILE A 54 8.76 7.45 -10.15
C ILE A 54 8.76 6.37 -11.25
N ILE A 55 7.58 5.92 -11.67
CA ILE A 55 7.43 4.91 -12.71
C ILE A 55 7.98 5.42 -14.05
N HIS A 56 7.82 6.72 -14.36
CA HIS A 56 8.41 7.33 -15.55
C HIS A 56 9.95 7.28 -15.51
N VAL A 57 10.55 7.61 -14.38
CA VAL A 57 12.01 7.55 -14.19
C VAL A 57 12.51 6.10 -14.34
N ILE A 58 11.80 5.14 -13.76
CA ILE A 58 12.16 3.72 -13.85
C ILE A 58 12.09 3.22 -15.31
N ASP A 59 11.03 3.59 -16.04
CA ASP A 59 10.79 3.13 -17.41
C ASP A 59 11.79 3.77 -18.42
N SER A 60 12.24 4.99 -18.16
CA SER A 60 13.16 5.74 -19.03
C SER A 60 14.62 5.31 -18.91
N LYS A 61 15.02 4.75 -17.76
CA LYS A 61 16.41 4.38 -17.47
C LYS A 61 16.61 2.86 -17.62
N LYS A 62 17.88 2.43 -17.74
CA LYS A 62 18.26 1.00 -17.68
C LYS A 62 17.86 0.42 -16.32
N PRO A 63 17.69 -0.92 -16.19
CA PRO A 63 17.32 -1.52 -14.91
C PRO A 63 18.32 -1.08 -13.83
N ILE A 64 17.89 -0.18 -12.98
CA ILE A 64 18.67 0.41 -11.91
C ILE A 64 18.34 -0.36 -10.64
N SER A 65 19.36 -0.79 -9.90
CA SER A 65 19.13 -1.28 -8.54
C SER A 65 18.82 -0.10 -7.62
N ILE A 66 18.05 -0.33 -6.58
CA ILE A 66 17.76 0.71 -5.58
C ILE A 66 19.06 1.26 -4.96
N ASN A 67 20.07 0.41 -4.80
CA ASN A 67 21.40 0.80 -4.32
C ASN A 67 22.02 1.85 -5.25
N ASN A 68 22.06 1.58 -6.56
CA ASN A 68 22.60 2.52 -7.54
C ASN A 68 21.80 3.83 -7.58
N LEU A 69 20.49 3.76 -7.38
CA LEU A 69 19.66 4.96 -7.38
C LEU A 69 20.04 5.92 -6.25
N PHE A 70 20.34 5.40 -5.07
CA PHE A 70 20.81 6.22 -3.95
C PHE A 70 22.27 6.66 -4.07
N THR A 71 23.16 5.78 -4.53
CA THR A 71 24.61 6.08 -4.59
C THR A 71 25.03 6.88 -5.81
N GLU A 72 24.34 6.74 -6.95
CA GLU A 72 24.62 7.52 -8.16
C GLU A 72 23.95 8.90 -8.16
N GLY A 73 22.77 9.01 -7.49
CA GLY A 73 22.05 10.29 -7.35
C GLY A 73 22.65 11.23 -6.30
N LEU A 74 23.42 10.69 -5.34
CA LEU A 74 24.03 11.38 -4.22
C LEU A 74 25.49 10.94 -4.11
N SER A 75 26.25 11.48 -3.17
CA SER A 75 27.57 10.93 -2.87
C SER A 75 27.47 9.50 -2.32
N LYS A 76 28.48 8.66 -2.53
CA LYS A 76 28.50 7.26 -2.06
C LYS A 76 28.19 7.14 -0.56
N THR A 77 28.71 8.05 0.27
CA THR A 77 28.50 8.05 1.71
C THR A 77 27.05 8.40 2.07
N LEU A 78 26.52 9.50 1.53
CA LEU A 78 25.15 9.93 1.76
C LEU A 78 24.14 8.90 1.22
N GLY A 79 24.40 8.34 0.03
CA GLY A 79 23.56 7.30 -0.55
C GLY A 79 23.46 6.06 0.32
N ASN A 80 24.57 5.60 0.92
CA ASN A 80 24.57 4.46 1.84
C ASN A 80 23.83 4.75 3.15
N ILE A 81 23.96 5.96 3.71
CA ILE A 81 23.23 6.35 4.91
C ILE A 81 21.72 6.35 4.64
N LEU A 82 21.29 6.96 3.53
CA LEU A 82 19.89 6.99 3.16
C LEU A 82 19.34 5.59 2.85
N LEU A 83 20.12 4.73 2.22
CA LEU A 83 19.74 3.33 1.97
C LEU A 83 19.56 2.56 3.29
N PHE A 84 20.41 2.81 4.27
CA PHE A 84 20.30 2.23 5.61
C PHE A 84 19.03 2.70 6.31
N ILE A 85 18.74 4.01 6.30
CA ILE A 85 17.50 4.59 6.84
C ILE A 85 16.28 4.00 6.14
N PHE A 86 16.32 3.88 4.82
CA PHE A 86 15.26 3.26 4.02
C PHE A 86 15.04 1.80 4.42
N SER A 87 16.11 1.03 4.66
CA SER A 87 16.01 -0.37 5.08
C SER A 87 15.40 -0.50 6.48
N ILE A 88 15.75 0.40 7.40
CA ILE A 88 15.11 0.48 8.71
C ILE A 88 13.62 0.80 8.56
N GLY A 89 13.27 1.75 7.70
CA GLY A 89 11.86 2.09 7.41
C GLY A 89 11.07 0.87 6.93
N LEU A 90 11.62 0.07 6.00
CA LEU A 90 10.97 -1.17 5.55
C LEU A 90 10.81 -2.20 6.68
N LEU A 91 11.80 -2.32 7.56
CA LEU A 91 11.71 -3.21 8.72
C LEU A 91 10.62 -2.75 9.70
N LEU A 92 10.56 -1.46 10.00
CA LEU A 92 9.52 -0.89 10.86
C LEU A 92 8.12 -1.10 10.27
N THR A 93 7.95 -0.90 8.97
CA THR A 93 6.67 -1.17 8.28
C THR A 93 6.27 -2.64 8.40
N ALA A 94 7.21 -3.58 8.30
CA ALA A 94 6.93 -5.00 8.47
C ALA A 94 6.50 -5.33 9.91
N ILE A 95 7.17 -4.76 10.92
CA ILE A 95 6.82 -4.92 12.34
C ILE A 95 5.44 -4.34 12.63
N GLU A 96 5.17 -3.14 12.13
CA GLU A 96 3.88 -2.47 12.27
C GLU A 96 2.75 -3.30 11.65
N SER A 97 2.90 -3.75 10.41
CA SER A 97 1.90 -4.58 9.74
C SER A 97 1.61 -5.86 10.51
N ALA A 98 2.64 -6.57 10.97
CA ALA A 98 2.46 -7.78 11.76
C ALA A 98 1.74 -7.51 13.10
N SER A 99 2.08 -6.40 13.76
CA SER A 99 1.48 -6.00 15.03
C SER A 99 -0.01 -5.65 14.87
N VAL A 100 -0.35 -4.88 13.83
CA VAL A 100 -1.73 -4.47 13.56
C VAL A 100 -2.61 -5.68 13.20
N GLU A 101 -2.12 -6.57 12.34
CA GLU A 101 -2.84 -7.80 11.98
C GLU A 101 -3.05 -8.70 13.20
N ALA A 102 -2.03 -8.91 14.02
CA ALA A 102 -2.15 -9.73 15.23
C ALA A 102 -3.14 -9.12 16.23
N ASN A 103 -3.13 -7.79 16.38
CA ASN A 103 -4.08 -7.10 17.25
C ASN A 103 -5.51 -7.17 16.71
N SER A 104 -5.70 -7.01 15.40
CA SER A 104 -6.99 -7.17 14.74
C SER A 104 -7.54 -8.58 14.91
N MET A 105 -6.71 -9.61 14.73
CA MET A 105 -7.10 -11.00 14.97
C MET A 105 -7.49 -11.25 16.42
N LYS A 106 -6.73 -10.72 17.37
CA LYS A 106 -7.07 -10.82 18.78
C LYS A 106 -8.42 -10.19 19.07
N THR A 107 -8.63 -8.96 18.65
CA THR A 107 -9.84 -8.19 18.98
C THR A 107 -11.10 -8.79 18.35
N ASN A 108 -11.01 -9.35 17.13
CA ASN A 108 -12.20 -9.78 16.40
C ASN A 108 -12.48 -11.28 16.47
N PHE A 109 -11.45 -12.12 16.75
CA PHE A 109 -11.60 -13.58 16.65
C PHE A 109 -11.04 -14.35 17.85
N PHE A 110 -10.01 -13.84 18.51
CA PHE A 110 -9.23 -14.58 19.51
C PHE A 110 -9.00 -13.75 20.77
N GLU A 111 -10.05 -13.26 21.41
CA GLU A 111 -9.98 -12.31 22.54
C GLU A 111 -9.09 -12.82 23.70
N ASP A 112 -9.18 -14.12 24.01
CA ASP A 112 -8.42 -14.75 25.12
C ASP A 112 -7.01 -15.17 24.72
N THR A 113 -6.64 -15.08 23.42
CA THR A 113 -5.34 -15.54 22.94
C THR A 113 -4.28 -14.46 23.08
N PRO A 114 -3.10 -14.75 23.67
CA PRO A 114 -2.01 -13.79 23.76
C PRO A 114 -1.52 -13.35 22.37
N ILE A 115 -1.25 -12.04 22.19
CA ILE A 115 -0.79 -11.47 20.91
C ILE A 115 0.47 -12.15 20.37
N TRP A 116 1.44 -12.48 21.26
CA TRP A 116 2.68 -13.13 20.84
C TRP A 116 2.44 -14.49 20.19
N TYR A 117 1.43 -15.23 20.63
CA TYR A 117 1.05 -16.52 20.03
C TYR A 117 0.53 -16.32 18.62
N ILE A 118 -0.35 -15.35 18.41
CA ILE A 118 -0.88 -14.99 17.08
C ILE A 118 0.26 -14.55 16.15
N LEU A 119 1.21 -13.75 16.65
CA LEU A 119 2.38 -13.30 15.89
C LEU A 119 3.23 -14.46 15.36
N ILE A 120 3.38 -15.56 16.11
CA ILE A 120 4.12 -16.73 15.66
C ILE A 120 3.51 -17.28 14.37
N PHE A 121 2.18 -17.36 14.27
CA PHE A 121 1.50 -17.85 13.07
C PHE A 121 1.72 -16.95 11.83
N PHE A 122 1.95 -15.66 12.01
CA PHE A 122 2.32 -14.77 10.90
C PHE A 122 3.81 -14.84 10.56
N LEU A 123 4.66 -14.90 11.56
CA LEU A 123 6.11 -14.84 11.37
C LEU A 123 6.68 -16.15 10.80
N LEU A 124 6.25 -17.31 11.27
CA LEU A 124 6.78 -18.59 10.81
C LEU A 124 6.60 -18.80 9.29
N PRO A 125 5.40 -18.63 8.69
CA PRO A 125 5.23 -18.74 7.25
C PRO A 125 6.05 -17.70 6.49
N SER A 126 6.16 -16.47 7.01
CA SER A 126 6.94 -15.39 6.40
C SER A 126 8.42 -15.72 6.34
N LEU A 127 9.00 -16.23 7.44
CA LEU A 127 10.40 -16.69 7.48
C LEU A 127 10.64 -17.85 6.52
N PHE A 128 9.71 -18.79 6.42
CA PHE A 128 9.82 -19.92 5.49
C PHE A 128 9.85 -19.46 4.03
N ILE A 129 9.03 -18.47 3.67
CA ILE A 129 8.95 -17.94 2.29
C ILE A 129 10.21 -17.14 1.93
N ILE A 130 10.77 -16.36 2.84
CA ILE A 130 12.00 -15.57 2.59
C ILE A 130 13.16 -16.46 2.17
N GLY A 131 13.26 -17.68 2.69
CA GLY A 131 14.30 -18.64 2.32
C GLY A 131 14.11 -19.31 0.95
N LYS A 132 13.02 -19.06 0.24
CA LYS A 132 12.73 -19.72 -1.06
C LYS A 132 13.33 -18.97 -2.25
N LYS A 133 13.35 -19.66 -3.41
CA LYS A 133 13.79 -19.05 -4.67
C LYS A 133 12.90 -17.87 -5.04
N PHE A 134 13.48 -16.86 -5.68
CA PHE A 134 12.79 -15.62 -6.07
C PHE A 134 11.46 -15.87 -6.81
N ASN A 135 11.41 -16.84 -7.74
CA ASN A 135 10.18 -17.15 -8.46
C ASN A 135 9.07 -17.66 -7.54
N THR A 136 9.40 -18.47 -6.55
CA THR A 136 8.43 -18.97 -5.55
C THR A 136 7.87 -17.82 -4.73
N LEU A 137 8.72 -16.88 -4.32
CA LEU A 137 8.31 -15.68 -3.60
C LEU A 137 7.37 -14.82 -4.45
N VAL A 138 7.69 -14.59 -5.72
CA VAL A 138 6.83 -13.83 -6.65
C VAL A 138 5.46 -14.51 -6.82
N ILE A 139 5.42 -15.83 -7.02
CA ILE A 139 4.15 -16.57 -7.16
C ILE A 139 3.33 -16.46 -5.88
N PHE A 140 3.95 -16.61 -4.71
CA PHE A 140 3.28 -16.48 -3.42
C PHE A 140 2.65 -15.10 -3.25
N ILE A 141 3.40 -14.04 -3.54
CA ILE A 141 2.90 -12.65 -3.47
C ILE A 141 1.70 -12.45 -4.40
N ILE A 142 1.77 -12.96 -5.64
CA ILE A 142 0.68 -12.83 -6.61
C ILE A 142 -0.59 -13.53 -6.11
N ILE A 143 -0.46 -14.75 -5.60
CA ILE A 143 -1.60 -15.51 -5.05
C ILE A 143 -2.20 -14.76 -3.85
N SER A 144 -1.37 -14.29 -2.92
CA SER A 144 -1.83 -13.55 -1.73
C SER A 144 -2.57 -12.27 -2.10
N ILE A 145 -2.05 -11.49 -3.06
CA ILE A 145 -2.70 -10.25 -3.51
C ILE A 145 -4.02 -10.58 -4.24
N SER A 146 -4.06 -11.66 -5.04
CA SER A 146 -5.29 -12.06 -5.73
C SER A 146 -6.39 -12.45 -4.75
N LEU A 147 -6.05 -13.17 -3.68
CA LEU A 147 -6.97 -13.50 -2.59
C LEU A 147 -7.43 -12.26 -1.83
N LEU A 148 -6.53 -11.32 -1.57
CA LEU A 148 -6.84 -10.06 -0.92
C LEU A 148 -7.83 -9.21 -1.75
N ILE A 149 -7.62 -9.12 -3.06
CA ILE A 149 -8.54 -8.43 -3.98
C ILE A 149 -9.92 -9.11 -3.97
N PHE A 150 -9.95 -10.44 -4.05
CA PHE A 150 -11.19 -11.20 -4.03
C PHE A 150 -11.97 -10.96 -2.74
N ASN A 151 -11.31 -11.04 -1.58
CA ASN A 151 -11.92 -10.76 -0.29
C ASN A 151 -12.41 -9.31 -0.17
N GLY A 152 -11.62 -8.34 -0.64
CA GLY A 152 -12.00 -6.94 -0.65
C GLY A 152 -13.25 -6.66 -1.48
N ILE A 153 -13.34 -7.23 -2.68
CA ILE A 153 -14.55 -7.12 -3.52
C ILE A 153 -15.75 -7.78 -2.84
N SER A 154 -15.58 -8.98 -2.26
CA SER A 154 -16.64 -9.68 -1.55
C SER A 154 -17.19 -8.85 -0.38
N LEU A 155 -16.30 -8.23 0.41
CA LEU A 155 -16.68 -7.35 1.51
C LEU A 155 -17.45 -6.12 1.01
N LEU A 156 -17.01 -5.48 -0.07
CA LEU A 156 -17.71 -4.34 -0.66
C LEU A 156 -19.13 -4.69 -1.06
N LEU A 157 -19.34 -5.87 -1.68
CA LEU A 157 -20.67 -6.34 -2.07
C LEU A 157 -21.58 -6.62 -0.85
N ILE A 158 -21.03 -7.18 0.22
CA ILE A 158 -21.81 -7.47 1.45
C ILE A 158 -22.21 -6.18 2.15
N ILE A 159 -21.32 -5.19 2.22
CA ILE A 159 -21.53 -3.93 2.93
C ILE A 159 -22.48 -3.00 2.15
N GLU A 160 -22.64 -3.20 0.84
CA GLU A 160 -23.42 -2.30 -0.05
C GLU A 160 -24.81 -1.98 0.49
N LYS A 161 -25.51 -2.98 1.04
CA LYS A 161 -26.86 -2.83 1.59
C LYS A 161 -26.94 -1.97 2.87
N TYR A 162 -25.82 -1.71 3.53
CA TYR A 162 -25.76 -0.90 4.75
C TYR A 162 -25.32 0.54 4.49
N LYS A 163 -24.98 0.86 3.22
CA LYS A 163 -24.51 2.20 2.84
C LYS A 163 -25.66 3.16 2.76
N ASN A 164 -25.48 4.34 3.37
CA ASN A 164 -26.41 5.44 3.24
C ASN A 164 -25.68 6.71 2.76
N ILE A 165 -25.98 7.11 1.53
CA ILE A 165 -25.37 8.29 0.90
C ILE A 165 -25.73 9.58 1.64
N GLU A 166 -26.85 9.60 2.40
CA GLU A 166 -27.23 10.76 3.19
C GLU A 166 -26.20 11.13 4.26
N PHE A 167 -25.41 10.17 4.74
CA PHE A 167 -24.33 10.44 5.69
C PHE A 167 -23.19 11.28 5.11
N VAL A 168 -23.10 11.43 3.80
CA VAL A 168 -22.12 12.30 3.14
C VAL A 168 -22.56 13.77 3.14
N LEU A 169 -23.85 14.04 3.34
CA LEU A 169 -24.44 15.38 3.29
C LEU A 169 -24.47 16.06 4.66
N PRO A 170 -24.29 17.39 4.73
CA PRO A 170 -23.86 18.29 3.65
C PRO A 170 -22.36 18.19 3.39
N VAL A 171 -21.98 18.09 2.11
CA VAL A 171 -20.57 18.07 1.69
C VAL A 171 -19.89 19.38 2.11
N LEU A 172 -18.73 19.30 2.74
CA LEU A 172 -17.98 20.47 3.21
C LEU A 172 -18.82 21.39 4.10
N GLY A 173 -19.71 20.85 4.92
CA GLY A 173 -20.59 21.66 5.78
C GLY A 173 -19.84 22.65 6.69
N ASN A 174 -18.57 22.36 7.03
CA ASN A 174 -17.67 23.22 7.78
C ASN A 174 -16.55 23.84 6.89
N GLY A 175 -16.71 23.82 5.58
CA GLY A 175 -15.68 24.22 4.62
C GLY A 175 -14.44 23.32 4.62
N LEU A 176 -13.44 23.68 3.81
CA LEU A 176 -12.12 23.04 3.83
C LEU A 176 -11.42 23.42 5.15
N ASN A 177 -11.45 22.51 6.10
CA ASN A 177 -10.86 22.71 7.41
C ASN A 177 -9.52 21.98 7.56
N LYS A 178 -8.77 22.32 8.62
CA LYS A 178 -7.48 21.71 8.93
C LYS A 178 -7.54 20.20 9.12
N PHE A 179 -8.67 19.64 9.54
CA PHE A 179 -8.82 18.20 9.79
C PHE A 179 -8.85 17.39 8.50
N ILE A 180 -9.46 17.93 7.42
CA ILE A 180 -9.43 17.33 6.07
C ILE A 180 -7.99 17.27 5.56
N ILE A 181 -7.22 18.37 5.70
CA ILE A 181 -5.82 18.41 5.28
C ILE A 181 -4.98 17.45 6.09
N PHE A 182 -5.17 17.40 7.41
CA PHE A 182 -4.44 16.50 8.29
C PHE A 182 -4.74 15.02 7.99
N SER A 183 -6.00 14.68 7.77
CA SER A 183 -6.40 13.34 7.32
C SER A 183 -5.77 12.99 5.96
N ALA A 184 -5.74 13.91 5.00
CA ALA A 184 -5.09 13.70 3.70
C ALA A 184 -3.58 13.45 3.85
N LEU A 185 -2.88 14.16 4.75
CA LEU A 185 -1.47 13.93 5.04
C LEU A 185 -1.23 12.56 5.67
N LEU A 186 -2.10 12.10 6.57
CA LEU A 186 -2.02 10.76 7.14
C LEU A 186 -2.21 9.69 6.08
N ILE A 187 -3.22 9.84 5.20
CA ILE A 187 -3.44 8.94 4.07
C ILE A 187 -2.22 8.90 3.15
N LEU A 188 -1.60 10.05 2.85
CA LEU A 188 -0.36 10.09 2.08
C LEU A 188 0.79 9.36 2.81
N GLY A 189 0.86 9.50 4.13
CA GLY A 189 1.83 8.76 4.94
C GLY A 189 1.68 7.25 4.78
N THR A 190 0.46 6.73 4.83
CA THR A 190 0.21 5.28 4.62
C THR A 190 0.49 4.84 3.19
N LEU A 191 0.19 5.67 2.18
CA LEU A 191 0.53 5.41 0.77
C LEU A 191 2.05 5.32 0.52
N SER A 192 2.88 5.80 1.44
CA SER A 192 4.34 5.63 1.38
C SER A 192 4.79 4.16 1.40
N SER A 193 3.91 3.22 1.81
CA SER A 193 4.09 1.77 1.67
C SER A 193 4.37 1.33 0.23
N PHE A 194 4.03 2.15 -0.77
CA PHE A 194 4.51 1.99 -2.15
C PHE A 194 6.03 1.77 -2.23
N SER A 195 6.79 2.32 -1.29
CA SER A 195 8.25 2.15 -1.21
C SER A 195 8.70 0.69 -1.08
N ILE A 196 7.85 -0.21 -0.54
CA ILE A 196 8.09 -1.65 -0.42
C ILE A 196 8.33 -2.30 -1.79
N VAL A 197 7.75 -1.72 -2.86
CA VAL A 197 7.85 -2.27 -4.21
C VAL A 197 9.14 -1.85 -4.93
N LEU A 198 9.79 -0.79 -4.47
CA LEU A 198 10.99 -0.22 -5.12
C LEU A 198 12.18 -1.21 -5.24
N PRO A 199 12.49 -2.08 -4.27
CA PRO A 199 13.55 -3.06 -4.43
C PRO A 199 13.37 -4.03 -5.60
N TYR A 200 12.12 -4.25 -6.05
CA TYR A 200 11.79 -5.17 -7.14
C TYR A 200 11.98 -4.57 -8.54
N ILE A 201 12.26 -3.27 -8.66
CA ILE A 201 12.44 -2.55 -9.93
C ILE A 201 13.48 -3.21 -10.83
N LYS A 202 14.60 -3.68 -10.27
CA LYS A 202 15.69 -4.33 -11.02
C LYS A 202 15.28 -5.60 -11.75
N PHE A 203 14.16 -6.20 -11.36
CA PHE A 203 13.65 -7.44 -11.93
C PHE A 203 12.60 -7.23 -13.03
N ILE A 204 12.19 -6.00 -13.31
CA ILE A 204 11.15 -5.70 -14.30
C ILE A 204 11.68 -5.98 -15.72
N SER A 205 10.87 -6.68 -16.53
CA SER A 205 11.18 -6.89 -17.95
C SER A 205 10.95 -5.63 -18.76
N LYS A 206 11.85 -5.33 -19.72
CA LYS A 206 11.80 -4.11 -20.55
C LYS A 206 10.64 -4.08 -21.58
N GLU A 207 10.02 -5.21 -21.86
CA GLU A 207 8.97 -5.36 -22.88
C GLU A 207 7.59 -4.87 -22.42
N SER A 208 7.52 -4.25 -21.27
CA SER A 208 6.27 -4.04 -20.57
C SER A 208 5.79 -2.59 -20.70
N LYS A 209 4.52 -2.43 -21.01
CA LYS A 209 3.79 -1.15 -20.93
C LYS A 209 3.60 -0.75 -19.45
N LEU A 210 4.71 -0.59 -18.72
CA LEU A 210 4.74 -0.40 -17.27
C LEU A 210 3.89 0.80 -16.85
N LYS A 211 4.09 1.95 -17.50
CA LYS A 211 3.33 3.17 -17.22
C LYS A 211 1.83 2.94 -17.31
N LYS A 212 1.37 2.32 -18.42
CA LYS A 212 -0.06 2.09 -18.66
C LYS A 212 -0.67 1.18 -17.59
N HIS A 213 -0.03 0.05 -17.29
CA HIS A 213 -0.57 -0.89 -16.31
C HIS A 213 -0.58 -0.31 -14.90
N SER A 214 0.50 0.36 -14.49
CA SER A 214 0.58 1.00 -13.18
C SER A 214 -0.43 2.14 -13.03
N PHE A 215 -0.61 2.98 -14.06
CA PHE A 215 -1.61 4.05 -14.05
C PHE A 215 -3.03 3.51 -13.82
N ILE A 216 -3.44 2.52 -14.65
CA ILE A 216 -4.78 1.94 -14.56
C ILE A 216 -5.00 1.34 -13.16
N ILE A 217 -4.02 0.63 -12.63
CA ILE A 217 -4.13 -0.04 -11.35
C ILE A 217 -4.19 0.96 -10.19
N ILE A 218 -3.33 1.98 -10.18
CA ILE A 218 -3.35 3.01 -9.13
C ILE A 218 -4.68 3.76 -9.14
N LEU A 219 -5.16 4.12 -10.33
CA LEU A 219 -6.46 4.79 -10.48
C LEU A 219 -7.62 3.91 -9.99
N PHE A 220 -7.60 2.63 -10.31
CA PHE A 220 -8.60 1.68 -9.86
C PHE A 220 -8.57 1.50 -8.33
N CYS A 221 -7.38 1.35 -7.73
CA CYS A 221 -7.24 1.30 -6.27
C CYS A 221 -7.75 2.58 -5.61
N GLY A 222 -7.43 3.75 -6.17
CA GLY A 222 -7.92 5.03 -5.68
C GLY A 222 -9.45 5.12 -5.71
N ALA A 223 -10.06 4.74 -6.82
CA ALA A 223 -11.52 4.74 -6.96
C ALA A 223 -12.20 3.81 -5.94
N ILE A 224 -11.70 2.60 -5.76
CA ILE A 224 -12.22 1.65 -4.76
C ILE A 224 -12.06 2.21 -3.34
N SER A 225 -10.93 2.80 -3.02
CA SER A 225 -10.66 3.34 -1.68
C SER A 225 -11.59 4.52 -1.36
N VAL A 226 -11.78 5.43 -2.30
CA VAL A 226 -12.75 6.53 -2.15
C VAL A 226 -14.16 5.96 -1.99
N TYR A 227 -14.55 5.01 -2.85
CA TYR A 227 -15.86 4.36 -2.77
C TYR A 227 -16.09 3.65 -1.44
N SER A 228 -15.08 2.99 -0.89
CA SER A 228 -15.22 2.31 0.41
C SER A 228 -15.48 3.29 1.56
N VAL A 229 -14.91 4.49 1.51
CA VAL A 229 -15.03 5.52 2.57
C VAL A 229 -16.32 6.34 2.45
N ILE A 230 -16.84 6.57 1.25
CA ILE A 230 -18.14 7.26 1.03
C ILE A 230 -19.30 6.56 1.74
N SER A 231 -19.11 5.34 2.17
CA SER A 231 -20.16 4.44 2.58
C SER A 231 -20.19 4.14 4.07
N ILE A 232 -19.22 4.67 4.80
CA ILE A 232 -19.10 4.49 6.24
C ILE A 232 -19.55 5.77 6.94
#